data_0b1c690a03a7877de80f89a56cc4da61
#
_entry.id   0b1c690a03a7877de80f89a56cc4da61
#
_cell.length_a   1.000
_cell.length_b   1.000
_cell.length_c   1.000
_cell.angle_alpha   90.00
_cell.angle_beta   90.00
_cell.angle_gamma   90.00
#
_symmetry.space_group_name_H-M   'P 1'
#
loop_
_entity.id
_entity.type
_entity.pdbx_description
1 polymer ?
#
loop_
_entity_poly.entity_id
_entity_poly.type
_entity_poly.pdbx_seq_one_letter_code
_entity_poly.pdbx_strand_id
1 'polypeptide(L)'
;MGDMEDLVGWCGLLSRRGDGHPFVVDIDGQRLLQFDGVTIQSQMAVDDPAALALDYTRSMMGFLLFHPAPRHIAMIGLGGGSLAKYCLAALPEASVTAVEINPEVIALRDEFGIPPDGPRLKVLCRDGADYVRDPGEAPDVLIVDGFDVAGMPRQLCSAGFYDHCAAMLSDGGMMVVNLWSGDSRYGLYTSRIRDSFDDRVVVVRAEEDTNRIVFASKDRRFPPTRTQLLERARALAADHPIGMVPLAQRVLHRLDRRRELGGDDWPPSGRRR
;
A
#
# COMPACT_ATOMS: atom_id res chain seq x y z
N MET A 1 27.27 19.78 27.12
CA MET A 1 26.58 19.25 28.32
C MET A 1 25.06 19.15 28.04
N GLY A 2 24.64 19.25 26.78
CA GLY A 2 23.27 19.12 26.31
C GLY A 2 22.87 17.72 25.85
N ASP A 3 23.84 16.89 25.43
CA ASP A 3 23.53 15.64 24.72
C ASP A 3 23.14 14.43 25.60
N MET A 4 23.37 14.53 26.92
CA MET A 4 23.13 13.39 27.82
C MET A 4 21.75 13.46 28.51
N GLU A 5 21.19 14.64 28.67
CA GLU A 5 19.81 14.82 29.18
C GLU A 5 18.76 14.48 28.10
N ASP A 6 19.05 14.78 26.84
CA ASP A 6 18.20 14.39 25.71
C ASP A 6 18.18 12.87 25.54
N LEU A 7 19.31 12.17 25.66
CA LEU A 7 19.39 10.71 25.60
C LEU A 7 18.63 10.01 26.74
N VAL A 8 18.62 10.57 27.94
CA VAL A 8 17.87 10.02 29.09
C VAL A 8 16.37 10.28 28.92
N GLY A 9 15.97 11.41 28.34
CA GLY A 9 14.60 11.70 27.94
C GLY A 9 14.09 10.69 26.90
N TRP A 10 14.94 10.37 25.92
CA TRP A 10 14.67 9.38 24.87
C TRP A 10 14.49 7.96 25.40
N CYS A 11 15.40 7.48 26.27
CA CYS A 11 15.27 6.17 26.92
C CYS A 11 14.00 6.07 27.80
N GLY A 12 13.61 7.15 28.45
CA GLY A 12 12.38 7.20 29.26
C GLY A 12 11.10 7.22 28.44
N LEU A 13 11.11 7.79 27.23
CA LEU A 13 10.00 7.73 26.27
C LEU A 13 9.87 6.35 25.63
N LEU A 14 10.95 5.71 25.23
CA LEU A 14 10.97 4.38 24.63
C LEU A 14 10.58 3.27 25.62
N SER A 15 10.88 3.42 26.90
CA SER A 15 10.56 2.42 27.93
C SER A 15 9.08 2.40 28.36
N ARG A 16 8.26 3.37 27.96
CA ARG A 16 6.84 3.46 28.29
C ARG A 16 5.89 3.05 27.14
N ARG A 17 6.39 2.64 25.98
CA ARG A 17 5.61 2.54 24.73
C ARG A 17 5.80 1.23 23.98
N GLY A 18 5.67 0.11 24.66
CA GLY A 18 5.66 -1.23 24.06
C GLY A 18 4.36 -2.00 24.35
N ASP A 19 3.28 -1.27 24.66
CA ASP A 19 1.97 -1.86 25.01
C ASP A 19 1.05 -2.05 23.80
N GLY A 20 1.54 -1.72 22.59
CA GLY A 20 0.79 -1.90 21.33
C GLY A 20 -0.14 -0.73 20.98
N HIS A 21 -0.16 0.35 21.77
CA HIS A 21 -0.90 1.57 21.43
C HIS A 21 -0.11 2.43 20.43
N PRO A 22 -0.80 3.08 19.44
CA PRO A 22 -0.14 3.97 18.51
C PRO A 22 0.34 5.25 19.21
N PHE A 23 1.52 5.74 18.82
CA PHE A 23 2.04 7.00 19.28
C PHE A 23 2.80 7.74 18.18
N VAL A 24 2.93 9.05 18.34
CA VAL A 24 3.55 9.95 17.38
C VAL A 24 4.90 10.42 17.90
N VAL A 25 5.89 10.47 17.01
CA VAL A 25 7.23 11.02 17.30
C VAL A 25 7.62 11.95 16.17
N ASP A 26 8.06 13.16 16.52
CA ASP A 26 8.61 14.12 15.56
C ASP A 26 10.14 14.10 15.63
N ILE A 27 10.80 13.85 14.50
CA ILE A 27 12.26 13.79 14.36
C ILE A 27 12.66 14.41 13.03
N ASP A 28 13.58 15.38 13.05
CA ASP A 28 14.19 15.97 11.85
C ASP A 28 13.18 16.41 10.79
N GLY A 29 12.07 17.03 11.21
CA GLY A 29 11.01 17.49 10.31
C GLY A 29 10.12 16.37 9.77
N GLN A 30 10.27 15.14 10.29
CA GLN A 30 9.41 14.00 9.97
C GLN A 30 8.53 13.67 11.16
N ARG A 31 7.27 13.35 10.89
CA ARG A 31 6.32 12.81 11.86
C ARG A 31 6.13 11.33 11.63
N LEU A 32 6.39 10.53 12.66
CA LEU A 32 6.37 9.07 12.61
C LEU A 32 5.20 8.53 13.42
N LEU A 33 4.52 7.51 12.90
CA LEU A 33 3.59 6.66 13.62
C LEU A 33 4.31 5.36 14.00
N GLN A 34 4.25 4.99 15.26
CA GLN A 34 4.86 3.77 15.80
C GLN A 34 3.92 3.08 16.79
N PHE A 35 4.14 1.76 17.01
CA PHE A 35 3.46 0.97 18.06
C PHE A 35 4.45 0.39 19.08
N ASP A 36 5.70 0.19 18.69
CA ASP A 36 6.71 -0.53 19.49
C ASP A 36 8.00 0.30 19.74
N GLY A 37 8.06 1.52 19.25
CA GLY A 37 9.24 2.38 19.36
C GLY A 37 10.41 1.99 18.43
N VAL A 38 10.27 0.95 17.62
CA VAL A 38 11.31 0.45 16.70
C VAL A 38 10.84 0.51 15.26
N THR A 39 9.63 0.01 15.00
CA THR A 39 9.08 -0.13 13.65
C THR A 39 8.31 1.13 13.25
N ILE A 40 8.72 1.77 12.16
CA ILE A 40 7.99 2.90 11.58
C ILE A 40 6.80 2.34 10.79
N GLN A 41 5.59 2.63 11.26
CA GLN A 41 4.34 2.24 10.58
C GLN A 41 3.93 3.27 9.52
N SER A 42 4.21 4.54 9.77
CA SER A 42 3.98 5.61 8.80
C SER A 42 4.94 6.77 9.05
N GLN A 43 5.26 7.50 7.99
CA GLN A 43 6.14 8.66 8.01
C GLN A 43 5.56 9.76 7.14
N MET A 44 5.60 10.99 7.65
CA MET A 44 5.09 12.20 6.98
C MET A 44 6.12 13.32 7.12
N ALA A 45 6.46 13.97 6.01
CA ALA A 45 7.18 15.24 6.07
C ALA A 45 6.25 16.33 6.62
N VAL A 46 6.70 17.09 7.64
CA VAL A 46 5.86 18.09 8.32
C VAL A 46 5.61 19.29 7.40
N ASP A 47 6.58 19.63 6.57
CA ASP A 47 6.52 20.75 5.60
C ASP A 47 5.76 20.39 4.30
N ASP A 48 5.61 19.08 3.98
CA ASP A 48 4.81 18.60 2.86
C ASP A 48 4.03 17.34 3.26
N PRO A 49 2.90 17.49 3.98
CA PRO A 49 2.14 16.37 4.51
C PRO A 49 1.54 15.43 3.44
N ALA A 50 1.46 15.86 2.18
CA ALA A 50 0.96 15.05 1.07
C ALA A 50 2.07 14.27 0.36
N ALA A 51 3.34 14.61 0.57
CA ALA A 51 4.46 13.87 -0.01
C ALA A 51 4.53 12.43 0.51
N LEU A 52 4.94 11.51 -0.36
CA LEU A 52 5.17 10.10 -0.02
C LEU A 52 6.61 9.92 0.47
N ALA A 53 6.82 9.97 1.79
CA ALA A 53 8.14 9.87 2.40
C ALA A 53 8.76 8.48 2.23
N LEU A 54 7.98 7.42 2.40
CA LEU A 54 8.45 6.03 2.30
C LEU A 54 8.42 5.54 0.85
N ASP A 55 9.49 4.87 0.41
CA ASP A 55 9.64 4.39 -0.98
C ASP A 55 8.56 3.40 -1.39
N TYR A 56 8.17 2.49 -0.50
CA TYR A 56 7.13 1.52 -0.82
C TYR A 56 5.80 2.19 -1.16
N THR A 57 5.46 3.32 -0.52
CA THR A 57 4.22 4.06 -0.82
C THR A 57 4.29 4.69 -2.21
N ARG A 58 5.46 5.23 -2.61
CA ARG A 58 5.68 5.69 -3.99
C ARG A 58 5.53 4.55 -4.99
N SER A 59 6.07 3.38 -4.65
CA SER A 59 5.94 2.18 -5.49
C SER A 59 4.50 1.67 -5.57
N MET A 60 3.69 1.79 -4.51
CA MET A 60 2.27 1.42 -4.52
C MET A 60 1.45 2.29 -5.46
N MET A 61 1.77 3.59 -5.59
CA MET A 61 1.14 4.47 -6.58
C MET A 61 1.41 4.06 -8.03
N GLY A 62 2.28 3.10 -8.25
CA GLY A 62 2.50 2.47 -9.55
C GLY A 62 1.26 1.86 -10.20
N PHE A 63 0.16 1.73 -9.47
CA PHE A 63 -1.12 1.34 -10.07
C PHE A 63 -1.56 2.30 -11.18
N LEU A 64 -1.15 3.56 -11.12
CA LEU A 64 -1.43 4.55 -12.17
C LEU A 64 -0.85 4.18 -13.54
N LEU A 65 0.21 3.36 -13.59
CA LEU A 65 0.73 2.81 -14.85
C LEU A 65 -0.27 1.86 -15.51
N PHE A 66 -1.16 1.24 -14.74
CA PHE A 66 -2.13 0.26 -15.18
C PHE A 66 -3.55 0.85 -15.25
N HIS A 67 -3.90 1.67 -14.28
CA HIS A 67 -5.19 2.34 -14.15
C HIS A 67 -4.98 3.84 -13.91
N PRO A 68 -4.77 4.66 -14.95
CA PRO A 68 -4.29 6.04 -14.81
C PRO A 68 -5.35 7.05 -14.30
N ALA A 69 -6.62 6.72 -14.33
CA ALA A 69 -7.70 7.62 -13.95
C ALA A 69 -8.78 6.89 -13.11
N PRO A 70 -8.44 6.44 -11.89
CA PRO A 70 -9.43 5.83 -11.00
C PRO A 70 -10.40 6.88 -10.49
N ARG A 71 -11.67 6.52 -10.33
CA ARG A 71 -12.71 7.37 -9.74
C ARG A 71 -13.00 7.04 -8.29
N HIS A 72 -12.85 5.77 -7.92
CA HIS A 72 -13.00 5.33 -6.54
C HIS A 72 -11.81 4.43 -6.13
N ILE A 73 -11.13 4.83 -5.07
CA ILE A 73 -10.01 4.10 -4.46
C ILE A 73 -10.44 3.67 -3.06
N ALA A 74 -10.44 2.36 -2.81
CA ALA A 74 -10.57 1.83 -1.45
C ALA A 74 -9.19 1.48 -0.89
N MET A 75 -8.99 1.70 0.42
CA MET A 75 -7.74 1.37 1.11
C MET A 75 -8.03 0.57 2.36
N ILE A 76 -7.30 -0.51 2.58
CA ILE A 76 -7.26 -1.25 3.85
C ILE A 76 -5.95 -0.90 4.54
N GLY A 77 -6.06 -0.27 5.69
CA GLY A 77 -4.99 0.41 6.42
C GLY A 77 -5.01 1.91 6.12
N LEU A 78 -4.98 2.73 7.17
CA LEU A 78 -4.89 4.19 7.11
C LEU A 78 -3.49 4.66 7.50
N GLY A 79 -2.97 4.19 8.63
CA GLY A 79 -1.74 4.68 9.22
C GLY A 79 -1.75 6.21 9.37
N GLY A 80 -0.67 6.89 9.01
CA GLY A 80 -0.60 8.35 8.94
C GLY A 80 -1.23 8.96 7.68
N GLY A 81 -2.02 8.19 6.92
CA GLY A 81 -2.80 8.64 5.77
C GLY A 81 -1.99 9.09 4.56
N SER A 82 -0.72 8.72 4.44
CA SER A 82 0.16 9.17 3.35
C SER A 82 -0.44 8.90 1.96
N LEU A 83 -0.87 7.65 1.69
CA LEU A 83 -1.48 7.27 0.42
C LEU A 83 -2.82 7.98 0.19
N ALA A 84 -3.66 8.10 1.24
CA ALA A 84 -4.95 8.78 1.13
C ALA A 84 -4.77 10.27 0.80
N LYS A 85 -3.88 10.98 1.51
CA LYS A 85 -3.57 12.39 1.26
C LYS A 85 -3.01 12.62 -0.13
N TYR A 86 -2.06 11.77 -0.55
CA TYR A 86 -1.50 11.84 -1.90
C TYR A 86 -2.59 11.65 -2.96
N CYS A 87 -3.45 10.64 -2.84
CA CYS A 87 -4.55 10.42 -3.78
C CYS A 87 -5.51 11.62 -3.84
N LEU A 88 -5.85 12.21 -2.70
CA LEU A 88 -6.72 13.40 -2.66
C LEU A 88 -6.08 14.62 -3.33
N ALA A 89 -4.77 14.81 -3.19
CA ALA A 89 -4.04 15.92 -3.78
C ALA A 89 -3.78 15.73 -5.28
N ALA A 90 -3.30 14.54 -5.66
CA ALA A 90 -2.81 14.27 -7.01
C ALA A 90 -3.87 13.70 -7.97
N LEU A 91 -5.02 13.25 -7.47
CA LEU A 91 -6.11 12.66 -8.26
C LEU A 91 -7.43 13.39 -7.96
N PRO A 92 -7.66 14.61 -8.51
CA PRO A 92 -8.79 15.47 -8.16
C PRO A 92 -10.16 14.85 -8.44
N GLU A 93 -10.26 13.94 -9.41
CA GLU A 93 -11.51 13.26 -9.78
C GLU A 93 -11.78 12.01 -8.94
N ALA A 94 -10.81 11.55 -8.15
CA ALA A 94 -10.95 10.34 -7.35
C ALA A 94 -11.54 10.63 -5.96
N SER A 95 -12.37 9.70 -5.50
CA SER A 95 -12.77 9.58 -4.09
C SER A 95 -11.98 8.44 -3.42
N VAL A 96 -11.77 8.57 -2.12
CA VAL A 96 -11.01 7.63 -1.29
C VAL A 96 -11.89 7.14 -0.15
N THR A 97 -11.98 5.82 0.03
CA THR A 97 -12.53 5.18 1.22
C THR A 97 -11.40 4.43 1.94
N ALA A 98 -10.96 4.94 3.08
CA ALA A 98 -9.95 4.30 3.92
C ALA A 98 -10.62 3.49 5.04
N VAL A 99 -10.19 2.25 5.20
CA VAL A 99 -10.69 1.32 6.22
C VAL A 99 -9.57 1.03 7.21
N GLU A 100 -9.77 1.42 8.46
CA GLU A 100 -8.81 1.23 9.55
C GLU A 100 -9.49 0.50 10.69
N ILE A 101 -8.84 -0.54 11.19
CA ILE A 101 -9.40 -1.34 12.28
C ILE A 101 -9.17 -0.71 13.66
N ASN A 102 -8.10 0.09 13.79
CA ASN A 102 -7.70 0.66 15.07
C ASN A 102 -8.28 2.09 15.24
N PRO A 103 -9.26 2.30 16.15
CA PRO A 103 -9.83 3.61 16.39
C PRO A 103 -8.81 4.62 16.94
N GLU A 104 -7.74 4.17 17.61
CA GLU A 104 -6.71 5.07 18.12
C GLU A 104 -5.84 5.62 16.98
N VAL A 105 -5.59 4.85 15.92
CA VAL A 105 -4.94 5.35 14.70
C VAL A 105 -5.83 6.40 14.02
N ILE A 106 -7.15 6.15 13.94
CA ILE A 106 -8.09 7.13 13.39
C ILE A 106 -8.11 8.42 14.22
N ALA A 107 -7.98 8.32 15.55
CA ALA A 107 -7.96 9.47 16.43
C ALA A 107 -6.74 10.40 16.21
N LEU A 108 -5.66 9.88 15.63
CA LEU A 108 -4.45 10.65 15.29
C LEU A 108 -4.55 11.38 13.93
N ARG A 109 -5.70 11.34 13.25
CA ARG A 109 -5.85 11.89 11.90
C ARG A 109 -5.46 13.38 11.79
N ASP A 110 -5.81 14.18 12.79
CA ASP A 110 -5.49 15.61 12.79
C ASP A 110 -3.99 15.86 12.93
N GLU A 111 -3.29 15.05 13.71
CA GLU A 111 -1.85 15.12 13.87
C GLU A 111 -1.11 14.82 12.55
N PHE A 112 -1.65 13.93 11.74
CA PHE A 112 -1.11 13.60 10.41
C PHE A 112 -1.70 14.44 9.27
N GLY A 113 -2.51 15.46 9.56
CA GLY A 113 -3.12 16.31 8.55
C GLY A 113 -4.06 15.57 7.59
N ILE A 114 -4.69 14.49 8.05
CA ILE A 114 -5.71 13.76 7.28
C ILE A 114 -7.01 14.58 7.33
N PRO A 115 -7.58 15.00 6.18
CA PRO A 115 -8.78 15.82 6.16
C PRO A 115 -9.98 15.15 6.86
N PRO A 116 -10.96 15.92 7.34
CA PRO A 116 -12.21 15.36 7.80
C PRO A 116 -12.96 14.64 6.67
N ASP A 117 -13.90 13.76 7.04
CA ASP A 117 -14.77 13.10 6.08
C ASP A 117 -15.55 14.11 5.25
N GLY A 118 -15.68 13.80 3.97
CA GLY A 118 -16.33 14.69 3.00
C GLY A 118 -16.67 13.94 1.70
N PRO A 119 -16.99 14.69 0.63
CA PRO A 119 -17.41 14.06 -0.63
C PRO A 119 -16.34 13.14 -1.26
N ARG A 120 -15.05 13.42 -0.99
CA ARG A 120 -13.93 12.70 -1.59
C ARG A 120 -13.15 11.83 -0.62
N LEU A 121 -13.41 11.89 0.68
CA LEU A 121 -12.77 11.06 1.69
C LEU A 121 -13.80 10.51 2.66
N LYS A 122 -13.74 9.21 2.90
CA LYS A 122 -14.42 8.53 4.02
C LYS A 122 -13.40 7.70 4.77
N VAL A 123 -13.42 7.78 6.11
CA VAL A 123 -12.61 6.93 6.99
C VAL A 123 -13.57 6.05 7.79
N LEU A 124 -13.45 4.72 7.61
CA LEU A 124 -14.31 3.74 8.25
C LEU A 124 -13.51 2.98 9.33
N CYS A 125 -14.01 2.99 10.57
CA CYS A 125 -13.50 2.11 11.61
C CYS A 125 -14.11 0.72 11.44
N ARG A 126 -13.42 -0.17 10.71
CA ARG A 126 -13.92 -1.50 10.37
C ARG A 126 -12.78 -2.47 10.08
N ASP A 127 -12.98 -3.78 10.29
CA ASP A 127 -12.05 -4.82 9.81
C ASP A 127 -12.04 -4.85 8.27
N GLY A 128 -10.84 -4.81 7.68
CA GLY A 128 -10.67 -4.83 6.23
C GLY A 128 -11.18 -6.12 5.58
N ALA A 129 -11.09 -7.26 6.28
CA ALA A 129 -11.63 -8.52 5.77
C ALA A 129 -13.17 -8.55 5.75
N ASP A 130 -13.82 -7.82 6.66
CA ASP A 130 -15.27 -7.66 6.63
C ASP A 130 -15.69 -6.63 5.59
N TYR A 131 -14.89 -5.59 5.39
CA TYR A 131 -15.16 -4.58 4.37
C TYR A 131 -15.17 -5.16 2.96
N VAL A 132 -14.21 -6.02 2.60
CA VAL A 132 -14.16 -6.59 1.24
C VAL A 132 -15.31 -7.54 0.92
N ARG A 133 -16.04 -8.06 1.93
CA ARG A 133 -17.24 -8.88 1.74
C ARG A 133 -18.48 -8.06 1.43
N ASP A 134 -18.51 -6.81 1.93
CA ASP A 134 -19.65 -5.89 1.78
C ASP A 134 -19.13 -4.45 1.66
N PRO A 135 -18.56 -4.07 0.50
CA PRO A 135 -17.89 -2.78 0.33
C PRO A 135 -18.85 -1.60 0.10
N GLY A 136 -20.11 -1.86 -0.20
CA GLY A 136 -21.09 -0.86 -0.63
C GLY A 136 -20.93 -0.46 -2.10
N GLU A 137 -19.79 0.13 -2.48
CA GLU A 137 -19.47 0.52 -3.85
C GLU A 137 -18.23 -0.24 -4.36
N ALA A 138 -18.25 -0.66 -5.62
CA ALA A 138 -17.13 -1.34 -6.24
C ALA A 138 -16.01 -0.33 -6.58
N PRO A 139 -14.82 -0.40 -5.96
CA PRO A 139 -13.71 0.49 -6.28
C PRO A 139 -13.00 0.09 -7.57
N ASP A 140 -12.40 1.09 -8.24
CA ASP A 140 -11.51 0.85 -9.36
C ASP A 140 -10.13 0.35 -8.91
N VAL A 141 -9.69 0.81 -7.73
CA VAL A 141 -8.43 0.40 -7.13
C VAL A 141 -8.67 0.06 -5.66
N LEU A 142 -8.20 -1.12 -5.25
CA LEU A 142 -8.12 -1.53 -3.85
C LEU A 142 -6.64 -1.54 -3.43
N ILE A 143 -6.28 -0.70 -2.49
CA ILE A 143 -4.95 -0.69 -1.87
C ILE A 143 -5.02 -1.48 -0.57
N VAL A 144 -4.10 -2.43 -0.36
CA VAL A 144 -3.99 -3.22 0.87
C VAL A 144 -2.63 -2.96 1.49
N ASP A 145 -2.61 -2.20 2.57
CA ASP A 145 -1.43 -1.82 3.35
C ASP A 145 -1.76 -1.92 4.85
N GLY A 146 -2.29 -3.06 5.27
CA GLY A 146 -2.71 -3.33 6.63
C GLY A 146 -1.72 -4.25 7.35
N PHE A 147 -0.76 -3.65 8.05
CA PHE A 147 0.17 -4.35 8.93
C PHE A 147 -0.16 -4.07 10.39
N ASP A 148 0.07 -5.07 11.24
CA ASP A 148 0.15 -4.92 12.67
C ASP A 148 1.57 -5.17 13.17
N VAL A 149 1.79 -5.13 14.48
CA VAL A 149 3.11 -5.38 15.10
C VAL A 149 3.67 -6.79 14.81
N ALA A 150 2.82 -7.73 14.43
CA ALA A 150 3.21 -9.11 14.08
C ALA A 150 3.39 -9.32 12.57
N GLY A 151 3.15 -8.31 11.74
CA GLY A 151 3.21 -8.36 10.28
C GLY A 151 1.85 -8.32 9.60
N MET A 152 1.66 -9.06 8.50
CA MET A 152 0.37 -9.13 7.81
C MET A 152 -0.64 -9.96 8.59
N PRO A 153 -1.78 -9.39 9.03
CA PRO A 153 -2.82 -10.12 9.75
C PRO A 153 -3.36 -11.30 8.94
N ARG A 154 -3.63 -12.41 9.63
CA ARG A 154 -4.08 -13.67 8.97
C ARG A 154 -5.35 -13.49 8.15
N GLN A 155 -6.28 -12.65 8.60
CA GLN A 155 -7.53 -12.37 7.88
C GLN A 155 -7.29 -11.62 6.57
N LEU A 156 -6.24 -10.81 6.45
CA LEU A 156 -5.87 -10.05 5.24
C LEU A 156 -4.97 -10.82 4.26
N CYS A 157 -4.68 -12.09 4.51
CA CYS A 157 -3.82 -12.90 3.66
C CYS A 157 -4.40 -14.30 3.37
N SER A 158 -5.66 -14.55 3.69
CA SER A 158 -6.36 -15.81 3.37
C SER A 158 -6.73 -15.87 1.87
N ALA A 159 -6.91 -17.07 1.31
CA ALA A 159 -7.42 -17.23 -0.06
C ALA A 159 -8.78 -16.54 -0.22
N GLY A 160 -9.72 -16.80 0.70
CA GLY A 160 -11.04 -16.18 0.67
C GLY A 160 -11.01 -14.65 0.76
N PHE A 161 -10.02 -14.06 1.45
CA PHE A 161 -9.84 -12.60 1.43
C PHE A 161 -9.52 -12.09 0.03
N TYR A 162 -8.56 -12.71 -0.67
CA TYR A 162 -8.19 -12.27 -2.03
C TYR A 162 -9.30 -12.55 -3.04
N ASP A 163 -10.09 -13.63 -2.87
CA ASP A 163 -11.28 -13.88 -3.68
C ASP A 163 -12.32 -12.76 -3.52
N HIS A 164 -12.57 -12.32 -2.27
CA HIS A 164 -13.47 -11.19 -2.01
C HIS A 164 -12.89 -9.88 -2.55
N CYS A 165 -11.57 -9.64 -2.43
CA CYS A 165 -10.92 -8.48 -3.06
C CYS A 165 -11.15 -8.44 -4.58
N ALA A 166 -10.98 -9.57 -5.26
CA ALA A 166 -11.24 -9.66 -6.70
C ALA A 166 -12.71 -9.44 -7.02
N ALA A 167 -13.62 -10.01 -6.22
CA ALA A 167 -15.06 -9.89 -6.44
C ALA A 167 -15.57 -8.45 -6.28
N MET A 168 -15.09 -7.71 -5.25
CA MET A 168 -15.56 -6.36 -4.95
C MET A 168 -15.12 -5.29 -5.96
N LEU A 169 -14.03 -5.52 -6.68
CA LEU A 169 -13.50 -4.54 -7.65
C LEU A 169 -14.45 -4.34 -8.82
N SER A 170 -14.50 -3.12 -9.34
CA SER A 170 -15.19 -2.79 -10.61
C SER A 170 -14.62 -3.57 -11.79
N ASP A 171 -15.31 -3.56 -12.93
CA ASP A 171 -14.82 -4.18 -14.15
C ASP A 171 -13.50 -3.53 -14.62
N GLY A 172 -12.47 -4.35 -14.81
CA GLY A 172 -11.13 -3.87 -15.13
C GLY A 172 -10.37 -3.28 -13.93
N GLY A 173 -10.96 -3.29 -12.75
CA GLY A 173 -10.35 -2.80 -11.52
C GLY A 173 -9.11 -3.61 -11.11
N MET A 174 -8.37 -3.08 -10.15
CA MET A 174 -7.13 -3.71 -9.69
C MET A 174 -6.90 -3.60 -8.19
N MET A 175 -6.15 -4.56 -7.66
CA MET A 175 -5.65 -4.58 -6.30
C MET A 175 -4.16 -4.28 -6.27
N VAL A 176 -3.73 -3.51 -5.27
CA VAL A 176 -2.32 -3.23 -4.95
C VAL A 176 -2.06 -3.67 -3.52
N VAL A 177 -1.13 -4.58 -3.33
CA VAL A 177 -0.82 -5.09 -1.98
C VAL A 177 0.63 -4.83 -1.65
N ASN A 178 0.88 -4.27 -0.46
CA ASN A 178 2.19 -4.24 0.13
C ASN A 178 2.44 -5.56 0.88
N LEU A 179 3.51 -6.27 0.53
CA LEU A 179 3.95 -7.49 1.19
C LEU A 179 5.41 -7.34 1.65
N TRP A 180 5.70 -7.81 2.86
CA TRP A 180 7.07 -7.85 3.36
C TRP A 180 7.77 -9.15 2.93
N SER A 181 8.89 -9.04 2.21
CA SER A 181 9.62 -10.20 1.71
C SER A 181 10.36 -11.01 2.79
N GLY A 182 10.48 -10.47 4.00
CA GLY A 182 11.00 -11.19 5.17
C GLY A 182 10.00 -12.16 5.81
N ASP A 183 8.70 -12.07 5.49
CA ASP A 183 7.71 -13.06 5.93
C ASP A 183 7.92 -14.37 5.17
N SER A 184 8.17 -15.46 5.89
CA SER A 184 8.34 -16.80 5.29
C SER A 184 7.12 -17.28 4.49
N ARG A 185 5.95 -16.68 4.71
CA ARG A 185 4.68 -16.98 4.03
C ARG A 185 4.44 -16.10 2.81
N TYR A 186 5.33 -15.15 2.51
CA TYR A 186 5.20 -14.25 1.36
C TYR A 186 4.85 -15.00 0.05
N GLY A 187 5.48 -16.15 -0.20
CA GLY A 187 5.19 -17.01 -1.33
C GLY A 187 3.77 -17.53 -1.39
N LEU A 188 3.27 -17.94 -0.25
CA LEU A 188 1.89 -18.41 -0.13
C LEU A 188 0.89 -17.28 -0.42
N TYR A 189 1.16 -16.05 0.06
CA TYR A 189 0.28 -14.91 -0.20
C TYR A 189 0.26 -14.55 -1.69
N THR A 190 1.42 -14.48 -2.32
CA THR A 190 1.49 -14.20 -3.77
C THR A 190 0.81 -15.29 -4.60
N SER A 191 0.94 -16.58 -4.23
CA SER A 191 0.22 -17.68 -4.90
C SER A 191 -1.31 -17.48 -4.81
N ARG A 192 -1.84 -17.18 -3.62
CA ARG A 192 -3.27 -16.94 -3.42
C ARG A 192 -3.78 -15.76 -4.27
N ILE A 193 -3.01 -14.66 -4.32
CA ILE A 193 -3.35 -13.52 -5.17
C ILE A 193 -3.41 -13.93 -6.65
N ARG A 194 -2.47 -14.74 -7.12
CA ARG A 194 -2.45 -15.24 -8.50
C ARG A 194 -3.68 -16.10 -8.80
N ASP A 195 -4.03 -16.98 -7.87
CA ASP A 195 -5.21 -17.83 -8.03
C ASP A 195 -6.51 -17.00 -8.14
N SER A 196 -6.67 -15.97 -7.30
CA SER A 196 -7.85 -15.09 -7.27
C SER A 196 -7.94 -14.13 -8.47
N PHE A 197 -6.81 -13.82 -9.15
CA PHE A 197 -6.75 -12.88 -10.27
C PHE A 197 -6.37 -13.55 -11.61
N ASP A 198 -6.55 -14.88 -11.76
CA ASP A 198 -6.23 -15.64 -12.97
C ASP A 198 -4.80 -15.37 -13.49
N ASP A 199 -3.84 -15.30 -12.60
CA ASP A 199 -2.42 -15.02 -12.89
C ASP A 199 -2.12 -13.64 -13.51
N ARG A 200 -3.09 -12.73 -13.54
CA ARG A 200 -2.91 -11.34 -13.98
C ARG A 200 -2.26 -10.50 -12.88
N VAL A 201 -1.02 -10.83 -12.58
CA VAL A 201 -0.26 -10.30 -11.44
C VAL A 201 1.14 -9.89 -11.88
N VAL A 202 1.59 -8.73 -11.40
CA VAL A 202 2.98 -8.25 -11.49
C VAL A 202 3.48 -7.92 -10.10
N VAL A 203 4.69 -8.37 -9.77
CA VAL A 203 5.31 -8.11 -8.48
C VAL A 203 6.59 -7.31 -8.70
N VAL A 204 6.72 -6.17 -8.05
CA VAL A 204 7.94 -5.33 -8.08
C VAL A 204 8.52 -5.18 -6.68
N ARG A 205 9.82 -5.04 -6.60
CA ARG A 205 10.52 -4.66 -5.37
C ARG A 205 10.47 -3.14 -5.23
N ALA A 206 10.18 -2.64 -4.04
CA ALA A 206 10.46 -1.26 -3.67
C ALA A 206 11.99 -1.01 -3.70
N GLU A 207 12.44 0.20 -4.01
CA GLU A 207 13.88 0.47 -4.25
C GLU A 207 14.71 0.33 -2.98
N GLU A 208 14.26 0.99 -1.92
CA GLU A 208 15.00 1.15 -0.67
C GLU A 208 14.59 0.12 0.39
N ASP A 209 13.47 -0.60 0.16
CA ASP A 209 12.85 -1.48 1.14
C ASP A 209 12.87 -2.96 0.78
N THR A 210 12.68 -3.81 1.77
CA THR A 210 12.40 -5.23 1.59
C THR A 210 10.97 -5.52 1.12
N ASN A 211 10.17 -4.47 0.90
CA ASN A 211 8.78 -4.57 0.49
C ASN A 211 8.65 -5.03 -0.96
N ARG A 212 7.59 -5.78 -1.20
CA ARG A 212 7.17 -6.25 -2.52
C ARG A 212 5.77 -5.72 -2.80
N ILE A 213 5.64 -4.95 -3.86
CA ILE A 213 4.36 -4.41 -4.28
C ILE A 213 3.77 -5.32 -5.34
N VAL A 214 2.60 -5.86 -5.04
CA VAL A 214 1.86 -6.77 -5.91
C VAL A 214 0.74 -5.99 -6.59
N PHE A 215 0.76 -5.94 -7.91
CA PHE A 215 -0.32 -5.41 -8.74
C PHE A 215 -1.09 -6.57 -9.33
N ALA A 216 -2.37 -6.68 -9.05
CA ALA A 216 -3.26 -7.72 -9.54
C ALA A 216 -4.50 -7.09 -10.19
N SER A 217 -4.88 -7.50 -11.41
CA SER A 217 -5.93 -6.83 -12.19
C SER A 217 -7.01 -7.79 -12.69
N LYS A 218 -8.25 -7.28 -12.75
CA LYS A 218 -9.37 -7.93 -13.44
C LYS A 218 -9.36 -7.71 -14.95
N ASP A 219 -8.61 -6.70 -15.47
CA ASP A 219 -8.55 -6.46 -16.93
C ASP A 219 -7.87 -7.64 -17.63
N ARG A 220 -8.58 -8.23 -18.59
CA ARG A 220 -8.07 -9.35 -19.39
C ARG A 220 -6.86 -8.98 -20.26
N ARG A 221 -6.63 -7.69 -20.51
CA ARG A 221 -5.48 -7.15 -21.26
C ARG A 221 -4.29 -6.81 -20.38
N PHE A 222 -4.36 -7.13 -19.09
CA PHE A 222 -3.25 -6.91 -18.15
C PHE A 222 -2.15 -7.96 -18.35
N PRO A 223 -0.86 -7.58 -18.32
CA PRO A 223 -0.35 -6.20 -18.21
C PRO A 223 -0.38 -5.47 -19.56
N PRO A 224 -0.38 -4.12 -19.56
CA PRO A 224 -0.22 -3.33 -20.77
C PRO A 224 1.06 -3.64 -21.52
N THR A 225 1.11 -3.30 -22.81
CA THR A 225 2.33 -3.46 -23.62
C THR A 225 3.46 -2.56 -23.11
N ARG A 226 4.71 -2.92 -23.46
CA ARG A 226 5.90 -2.09 -23.14
C ARG A 226 5.71 -0.63 -23.56
N THR A 227 5.22 -0.39 -24.79
CA THR A 227 4.99 0.95 -25.33
C THR A 227 3.99 1.71 -24.46
N GLN A 228 2.84 1.12 -24.17
CA GLN A 228 1.79 1.73 -23.34
C GLN A 228 2.29 2.07 -21.93
N LEU A 229 3.06 1.16 -21.29
CA LEU A 229 3.63 1.41 -19.96
C LEU A 229 4.59 2.60 -19.96
N LEU A 230 5.48 2.70 -20.97
CA LEU A 230 6.43 3.80 -21.06
C LEU A 230 5.77 5.13 -21.41
N GLU A 231 4.78 5.13 -22.29
CA GLU A 231 3.99 6.34 -22.63
C GLU A 231 3.23 6.85 -21.41
N ARG A 232 2.54 5.97 -20.68
CA ARG A 232 1.84 6.34 -19.44
C ARG A 232 2.81 6.85 -18.38
N ALA A 233 3.95 6.19 -18.18
CA ALA A 233 4.95 6.63 -17.22
C ALA A 233 5.48 8.05 -17.51
N ARG A 234 5.70 8.38 -18.78
CA ARG A 234 6.13 9.73 -19.19
C ARG A 234 5.02 10.76 -19.00
N ALA A 235 3.79 10.43 -19.36
CA ALA A 235 2.64 11.30 -19.14
C ALA A 235 2.41 11.60 -17.66
N LEU A 236 2.50 10.58 -16.81
CA LEU A 236 2.31 10.70 -15.36
C LEU A 236 3.47 11.40 -14.64
N ALA A 237 4.68 11.39 -15.20
CA ALA A 237 5.88 11.93 -14.54
C ALA A 237 5.82 13.43 -14.28
N ALA A 238 5.03 14.19 -15.05
CA ALA A 238 4.86 15.64 -14.87
C ALA A 238 3.98 15.94 -13.64
N ASP A 239 2.94 15.15 -13.43
CA ASP A 239 1.94 15.38 -12.38
C ASP A 239 2.23 14.57 -11.10
N HIS A 240 3.07 13.53 -11.20
CA HIS A 240 3.41 12.63 -10.11
C HIS A 240 4.93 12.54 -9.92
N PRO A 241 5.54 13.37 -9.05
CA PRO A 241 7.00 13.41 -8.82
C PRO A 241 7.46 12.24 -7.91
N ILE A 242 7.00 11.03 -8.19
CA ILE A 242 7.25 9.81 -7.41
C ILE A 242 8.01 8.73 -8.19
N GLY A 243 8.70 9.11 -9.27
CA GLY A 243 9.56 8.17 -10.02
C GLY A 243 8.80 7.20 -10.93
N MET A 244 7.74 7.65 -11.63
CA MET A 244 6.93 6.80 -12.52
C MET A 244 7.75 6.11 -13.62
N VAL A 245 8.74 6.78 -14.21
CA VAL A 245 9.58 6.19 -15.27
C VAL A 245 10.49 5.09 -14.74
N PRO A 246 11.28 5.28 -13.68
CA PRO A 246 12.01 4.19 -13.02
C PRO A 246 11.10 3.01 -12.61
N LEU A 247 9.94 3.29 -12.05
CA LEU A 247 8.99 2.25 -11.66
C LEU A 247 8.49 1.43 -12.87
N ALA A 248 8.15 2.09 -13.98
CA ALA A 248 7.77 1.40 -15.22
C ALA A 248 8.91 0.50 -15.75
N GLN A 249 10.16 0.96 -15.63
CA GLN A 249 11.32 0.15 -16.00
C GLN A 249 11.47 -1.11 -15.14
N ARG A 250 11.25 -1.01 -13.81
CA ARG A 250 11.23 -2.17 -12.91
C ARG A 250 10.13 -3.17 -13.28
N VAL A 251 8.92 -2.65 -13.56
CA VAL A 251 7.79 -3.47 -14.06
C VAL A 251 8.18 -4.22 -15.33
N LEU A 252 8.75 -3.52 -16.31
CA LEU A 252 9.15 -4.12 -17.60
C LEU A 252 10.24 -5.17 -17.43
N HIS A 253 11.27 -4.89 -16.64
CA HIS A 253 12.31 -5.86 -16.32
C HIS A 253 11.73 -7.15 -15.72
N ARG A 254 10.75 -7.01 -14.82
CA ARG A 254 10.07 -8.16 -14.22
C ARG A 254 9.27 -8.96 -15.24
N LEU A 255 8.57 -8.29 -16.15
CA LEU A 255 7.79 -8.92 -17.22
C LEU A 255 8.68 -9.65 -18.24
N ASP A 256 9.83 -9.08 -18.59
CA ASP A 256 10.79 -9.68 -19.51
C ASP A 256 11.41 -10.96 -18.90
N ARG A 257 11.86 -10.91 -17.64
CA ARG A 257 12.38 -12.10 -16.94
C ARG A 257 11.34 -13.23 -16.86
N ARG A 258 10.07 -12.90 -16.63
CA ARG A 258 8.98 -13.88 -16.62
C ARG A 258 8.83 -14.60 -17.97
N ARG A 259 9.02 -13.88 -19.08
CA ARG A 259 8.99 -14.45 -20.44
C ARG A 259 10.19 -15.34 -20.73
N GLU A 260 11.37 -14.94 -20.33
CA GLU A 260 12.63 -15.66 -20.58
C GLU A 260 12.70 -16.98 -19.80
N LEU A 261 12.24 -17.02 -18.57
CA LEU A 261 12.32 -18.17 -17.67
C LEU A 261 11.13 -19.14 -17.82
N GLY A 262 10.15 -18.84 -18.69
CA GLY A 262 8.99 -19.69 -18.91
C GLY A 262 8.04 -19.78 -17.70
N GLY A 263 8.19 -18.89 -16.74
CA GLY A 263 7.47 -18.80 -15.49
C GLY A 263 8.32 -18.03 -14.47
N ASP A 264 7.74 -17.64 -13.36
CA ASP A 264 8.50 -16.92 -12.31
C ASP A 264 9.60 -17.77 -11.68
N ASP A 265 10.70 -17.13 -11.23
CA ASP A 265 11.67 -17.62 -10.21
C ASP A 265 11.00 -17.88 -8.84
N TRP A 266 9.73 -18.19 -8.84
CA TRP A 266 8.88 -18.43 -7.71
C TRP A 266 8.66 -19.94 -7.55
N PRO A 267 8.75 -20.49 -6.33
CA PRO A 267 8.47 -21.91 -6.14
C PRO A 267 7.07 -22.22 -6.72
N PRO A 268 6.93 -23.29 -7.51
CA PRO A 268 5.68 -23.61 -8.18
C PRO A 268 4.57 -23.73 -7.15
N SER A 269 3.42 -23.08 -7.44
CA SER A 269 2.20 -23.32 -6.70
C SER A 269 1.96 -24.82 -6.65
N GLY A 270 1.96 -25.40 -5.49
CA GLY A 270 1.65 -26.83 -5.31
C GLY A 270 0.19 -27.07 -5.69
N ARG A 271 -0.09 -27.27 -6.98
CA ARG A 271 -1.37 -27.82 -7.42
C ARG A 271 -1.47 -29.24 -6.86
N ARG A 272 -2.12 -29.42 -5.73
CA ARG A 272 -2.70 -30.72 -5.42
C ARG A 272 -3.97 -30.88 -6.25
N ARG A 273 -3.96 -31.89 -7.09
CA ARG A 273 -5.14 -32.40 -7.78
C ARG A 273 -6.18 -32.91 -6.78
#